data_39adf79577f4b89f0c4f136c591c622b
#
_entry.id   39adf79577f4b89f0c4f136c591c622b
#
_cell.length_a   1.000
_cell.length_b   1.000
_cell.length_c   1.000
_cell.angle_alpha   90.00
_cell.angle_beta   90.00
_cell.angle_gamma   90.00
#
_symmetry.space_group_name_H-M   'P 1'
#
loop_
_entity.id
_entity.type
_entity.pdbx_description
1 polymer ?
#
loop_
_entity_poly.entity_id
_entity_poly.type
_entity_poly.pdbx_seq_one_letter_code
_entity_poly.pdbx_strand_id
1 'polypeptide(L)'
;MFATTITGRPRGALAAAALAVMLAACGGPTASTGVTSAPASEPAPGVSGEPAASAGYSGPPATIEYAIWGDPAEITSQTAIAQTFMDANPSITVNVSVSDWDAYWDKLQTGIAGGAAPDVFAMDGPLFPDYQSRDVLLDLKPFIDRDGYDLTQLADQGVADFTTEGGQYGLPRDLNVIALYYNKAKFDEAGVAYPDDTWDWAKLVDAAKQLTKDTDGDGTMDQWGFYTETTDMENYWLSTVWQNGGDVLAADGKSTVLGTDEAAGGIQFIQDLIWKEKVMADPAVFAETGDAFEQGVAAMASNGSWLVPTFQAAGVDFGIAPLPSGPAGRFTSVNPTGAVVYKNSKSPDAAWEFVKYLASPAAQEQLMRLKASLPVSKEVLAGPYATSFEGAQVFADSLEYAKLKPSFKGYNEFTTLLQGELDENVFSAANKTAKQALTDIVPQLDALLAGQ
;
A
#
# COMPACT_ATOMS: atom_id res chain seq x y z
N MET A 1 -8.46 19.85 -48.86
CA MET A 1 -7.42 19.73 -49.88
C MET A 1 -6.19 20.46 -49.39
N PHE A 2 -5.27 19.76 -48.78
CA PHE A 2 -3.82 20.05 -48.72
C PHE A 2 -3.17 18.84 -48.01
N ALA A 3 -2.47 18.05 -48.81
CA ALA A 3 -1.64 16.94 -48.37
C ALA A 3 -0.28 17.46 -47.94
N THR A 4 0.24 17.04 -46.82
CA THR A 4 1.65 17.28 -46.47
C THR A 4 2.33 15.92 -46.21
N THR A 5 3.34 15.72 -47.02
CA THR A 5 4.17 14.52 -47.18
C THR A 5 5.13 14.35 -45.98
N ILE A 6 5.19 13.18 -45.39
CA ILE A 6 6.19 12.82 -44.36
C ILE A 6 7.35 12.11 -45.06
N THR A 7 8.54 12.71 -45.01
CA THR A 7 9.81 12.14 -45.48
C THR A 7 10.47 11.32 -44.34
N GLY A 8 10.78 10.05 -44.66
CA GLY A 8 11.46 9.13 -43.77
C GLY A 8 12.95 9.44 -43.54
N ARG A 9 13.48 9.02 -42.41
CA ARG A 9 14.92 8.97 -42.08
C ARG A 9 15.36 7.52 -41.80
N PRO A 10 16.60 7.17 -42.08
CA PRO A 10 17.06 5.78 -42.18
C PRO A 10 17.54 5.19 -40.88
N ARG A 11 17.39 3.87 -40.78
CA ARG A 11 17.87 3.02 -39.70
C ARG A 11 19.39 2.91 -39.65
N GLY A 12 20.01 3.23 -38.53
CA GLY A 12 21.40 2.91 -38.20
C GLY A 12 21.56 1.49 -37.68
N ALA A 13 22.54 0.77 -38.19
CA ALA A 13 22.89 -0.60 -37.84
C ALA A 13 23.70 -0.65 -36.55
N LEU A 14 23.33 -1.58 -35.63
CA LEU A 14 24.11 -1.92 -34.45
C LEU A 14 25.10 -3.04 -34.80
N ALA A 15 26.38 -2.77 -34.52
CA ALA A 15 27.46 -3.77 -34.59
C ALA A 15 27.54 -4.57 -33.28
N ALA A 16 27.55 -5.89 -33.40
CA ALA A 16 27.78 -6.82 -32.25
C ALA A 16 29.28 -7.01 -32.08
N ALA A 17 29.79 -6.79 -30.86
CA ALA A 17 31.15 -7.17 -30.45
C ALA A 17 31.08 -8.42 -29.57
N ALA A 18 31.67 -9.52 -30.05
CA ALA A 18 31.87 -10.76 -29.32
C ALA A 18 33.17 -10.68 -28.50
N LEU A 19 33.11 -10.98 -27.21
CA LEU A 19 34.29 -11.10 -26.34
C LEU A 19 34.50 -12.59 -25.98
N ALA A 20 35.64 -13.11 -26.40
CA ALA A 20 36.08 -14.49 -26.10
C ALA A 20 36.77 -14.53 -24.74
N VAL A 21 36.40 -15.49 -23.88
CA VAL A 21 37.07 -15.79 -22.62
C VAL A 21 38.04 -16.96 -22.82
N MET A 22 39.34 -16.74 -22.54
CA MET A 22 40.36 -17.80 -22.48
C MET A 22 40.44 -18.35 -21.05
N LEU A 23 40.36 -19.69 -20.94
CA LEU A 23 40.76 -20.43 -19.76
C LEU A 23 42.29 -20.62 -19.79
N ALA A 24 42.94 -20.38 -18.66
CA ALA A 24 44.27 -20.89 -18.37
C ALA A 24 44.27 -21.56 -16.99
N ALA A 25 44.55 -22.87 -16.99
CA ALA A 25 44.80 -23.66 -15.79
C ALA A 25 46.31 -23.78 -15.60
N CYS A 26 46.81 -23.66 -14.35
CA CYS A 26 48.09 -24.30 -13.92
C CYS A 26 48.11 -24.40 -12.39
N GLY A 27 48.52 -25.59 -11.92
CA GLY A 27 48.45 -26.07 -10.55
C GLY A 27 49.72 -25.91 -9.71
N GLY A 28 49.55 -26.11 -8.43
CA GLY A 28 50.24 -26.59 -7.26
C GLY A 28 51.62 -26.02 -6.88
N PRO A 29 52.20 -26.33 -5.69
CA PRO A 29 51.76 -27.23 -4.64
C PRO A 29 51.86 -26.66 -3.19
N THR A 30 51.27 -27.39 -2.28
CA THR A 30 51.35 -27.49 -0.81
C THR A 30 52.47 -26.83 -0.02
N ALA A 31 52.14 -26.15 1.07
CA ALA A 31 52.92 -26.11 2.31
C ALA A 31 52.00 -26.08 3.54
N SER A 32 52.17 -27.07 4.39
CA SER A 32 51.55 -27.27 5.70
C SER A 32 52.26 -26.38 6.74
N THR A 33 51.50 -25.59 7.51
CA THR A 33 51.97 -25.16 8.83
C THR A 33 50.79 -25.22 9.81
N GLY A 34 51.00 -26.00 10.88
CA GLY A 34 50.06 -26.22 11.95
C GLY A 34 49.77 -24.95 12.75
N VAL A 35 48.51 -24.82 13.15
CA VAL A 35 48.09 -23.82 14.13
C VAL A 35 47.29 -24.53 15.24
N THR A 36 47.75 -24.30 16.42
CA THR A 36 47.31 -24.72 17.74
C THR A 36 45.83 -24.46 17.99
N SER A 37 45.13 -25.45 18.51
CA SER A 37 43.74 -25.39 18.99
C SER A 37 43.63 -24.51 20.24
N ALA A 38 42.72 -23.56 20.22
CA ALA A 38 42.18 -22.91 21.42
C ALA A 38 40.83 -23.57 21.82
N PRO A 39 40.48 -23.59 23.10
CA PRO A 39 39.37 -24.39 23.60
C PRO A 39 37.99 -23.87 23.17
N ALA A 40 37.11 -24.80 22.88
CA ALA A 40 35.72 -24.56 22.52
C ALA A 40 34.98 -23.92 23.70
N SER A 41 34.29 -22.81 23.41
CA SER A 41 33.24 -22.21 24.28
C SER A 41 31.99 -23.05 24.19
N GLU A 42 31.38 -23.37 25.33
CA GLU A 42 30.11 -24.08 25.43
C GLU A 42 28.97 -23.27 24.73
N PRO A 43 28.05 -23.93 24.01
CA PRO A 43 26.90 -23.27 23.45
C PRO A 43 25.87 -22.93 24.57
N ALA A 44 25.38 -21.71 24.56
CA ALA A 44 24.25 -21.29 25.39
C ALA A 44 23.01 -22.15 25.09
N PRO A 45 22.13 -22.39 26.06
CA PRO A 45 20.92 -23.19 25.84
C PRO A 45 20.00 -22.52 24.85
N GLY A 46 19.85 -23.14 23.68
CA GLY A 46 18.90 -22.75 22.67
C GLY A 46 17.49 -22.88 23.18
N VAL A 47 16.73 -21.80 23.09
CA VAL A 47 15.27 -21.80 23.21
C VAL A 47 14.75 -22.43 21.92
N SER A 48 14.60 -23.75 21.90
CA SER A 48 13.89 -24.49 20.88
C SER A 48 12.41 -24.47 21.22
N GLY A 49 11.72 -23.38 20.87
CA GLY A 49 10.29 -23.41 20.64
C GLY A 49 10.10 -23.80 19.18
N GLU A 50 9.99 -25.09 18.88
CA GLU A 50 9.41 -25.51 17.61
C GLU A 50 8.00 -24.92 17.53
N PRO A 51 7.66 -24.16 16.47
CA PRO A 51 6.26 -23.79 16.24
C PRO A 51 5.49 -25.11 16.11
N ALA A 52 4.39 -25.23 16.84
CA ALA A 52 3.48 -26.36 16.71
C ALA A 52 3.11 -26.47 15.22
N ALA A 53 3.59 -27.52 14.57
CA ALA A 53 3.20 -27.82 13.20
C ALA A 53 1.67 -27.89 13.20
N SER A 54 1.01 -26.96 12.53
CA SER A 54 -0.43 -27.09 12.23
C SER A 54 -0.59 -28.47 11.57
N ALA A 55 -1.60 -29.22 11.98
CA ALA A 55 -1.91 -30.50 11.33
C ALA A 55 -2.03 -30.21 9.84
N GLY A 56 -1.09 -30.71 9.03
CA GLY A 56 -1.04 -30.40 7.60
C GLY A 56 -2.32 -30.82 6.90
N TYR A 57 -2.62 -30.18 5.78
CA TYR A 57 -3.78 -30.50 4.96
C TYR A 57 -3.85 -32.02 4.71
N SER A 58 -4.97 -32.64 5.08
CA SER A 58 -5.22 -34.07 4.96
C SER A 58 -6.23 -34.43 3.85
N GLY A 59 -6.67 -33.40 3.08
CA GLY A 59 -7.60 -33.59 1.98
C GLY A 59 -6.95 -34.20 0.73
N PRO A 60 -7.74 -34.44 -0.33
CA PRO A 60 -7.24 -34.94 -1.60
C PRO A 60 -6.33 -33.89 -2.27
N PRO A 61 -5.38 -34.33 -3.16
CA PRO A 61 -4.59 -33.38 -3.92
C PRO A 61 -5.45 -32.30 -4.59
N ALA A 62 -5.05 -31.05 -4.44
CA ALA A 62 -5.77 -29.89 -4.94
C ALA A 62 -4.83 -28.92 -5.66
N THR A 63 -5.36 -28.26 -6.68
CA THR A 63 -4.72 -27.08 -7.30
C THR A 63 -5.64 -25.90 -7.05
N ILE A 64 -5.09 -24.79 -6.58
CA ILE A 64 -5.79 -23.52 -6.36
C ILE A 64 -5.12 -22.41 -7.15
N GLU A 65 -5.93 -21.52 -7.68
CA GLU A 65 -5.50 -20.30 -8.36
C GLU A 65 -5.52 -19.16 -7.34
N TYR A 66 -4.38 -18.49 -7.18
CA TYR A 66 -4.24 -17.30 -6.33
C TYR A 66 -3.96 -16.07 -7.18
N ALA A 67 -4.81 -15.06 -7.09
CA ALA A 67 -4.66 -13.80 -7.82
C ALA A 67 -4.43 -12.61 -6.88
N ILE A 68 -3.51 -11.72 -7.28
CA ILE A 68 -3.17 -10.51 -6.56
C ILE A 68 -2.74 -9.42 -7.55
N TRP A 69 -2.93 -8.14 -7.16
CA TRP A 69 -2.30 -7.02 -7.86
C TRP A 69 -0.87 -6.79 -7.36
N GLY A 70 -0.07 -6.13 -8.17
CA GLY A 70 1.29 -5.76 -7.82
C GLY A 70 2.19 -5.59 -9.03
N ASP A 71 3.43 -5.22 -8.76
CA ASP A 71 4.50 -5.08 -9.73
C ASP A 71 5.31 -6.41 -9.93
N PRO A 72 6.31 -6.43 -10.82
CA PRO A 72 7.15 -7.62 -11.02
C PRO A 72 7.93 -8.10 -9.78
N ALA A 73 8.25 -7.21 -8.82
CA ALA A 73 8.90 -7.60 -7.57
C ALA A 73 7.91 -8.36 -6.67
N GLU A 74 6.66 -7.91 -6.65
CA GLU A 74 5.56 -8.57 -5.94
C GLU A 74 5.35 -10.00 -6.46
N ILE A 75 5.39 -10.23 -7.78
CA ILE A 75 5.28 -11.57 -8.38
C ILE A 75 6.30 -12.53 -7.76
N THR A 76 7.56 -12.11 -7.72
CA THR A 76 8.66 -12.93 -7.18
C THR A 76 8.41 -13.32 -5.74
N SER A 77 7.95 -12.39 -4.95
CA SER A 77 7.72 -12.55 -3.51
C SER A 77 6.51 -13.41 -3.21
N GLN A 78 5.40 -13.15 -3.88
CA GLN A 78 4.19 -13.95 -3.69
C GLN A 78 4.39 -15.40 -4.17
N THR A 79 5.16 -15.59 -5.24
CA THR A 79 5.55 -16.95 -5.69
C THR A 79 6.43 -17.65 -4.65
N ALA A 80 7.38 -16.94 -4.02
CA ALA A 80 8.22 -17.52 -2.97
C ALA A 80 7.41 -17.88 -1.71
N ILE A 81 6.47 -17.04 -1.30
CA ILE A 81 5.54 -17.32 -0.18
C ILE A 81 4.70 -18.55 -0.50
N ALA A 82 4.10 -18.62 -1.70
CA ALA A 82 3.33 -19.78 -2.15
C ALA A 82 4.17 -21.05 -2.22
N GLN A 83 5.44 -20.95 -2.66
CA GLN A 83 6.36 -22.11 -2.70
C GLN A 83 6.65 -22.65 -1.30
N THR A 84 6.90 -21.77 -0.32
CA THR A 84 7.11 -22.21 1.07
C THR A 84 5.88 -22.92 1.63
N PHE A 85 4.67 -22.45 1.27
CA PHE A 85 3.43 -23.15 1.63
C PHE A 85 3.35 -24.53 0.97
N MET A 86 3.64 -24.63 -0.32
CA MET A 86 3.60 -25.90 -1.07
C MET A 86 4.63 -26.92 -0.54
N ASP A 87 5.81 -26.48 -0.13
CA ASP A 87 6.85 -27.35 0.45
C ASP A 87 6.35 -27.98 1.77
N ALA A 88 5.56 -27.23 2.55
CA ALA A 88 4.93 -27.74 3.77
C ALA A 88 3.62 -28.53 3.52
N ASN A 89 2.99 -28.33 2.37
CA ASN A 89 1.71 -28.94 1.99
C ASN A 89 1.78 -29.57 0.58
N PRO A 90 2.55 -30.66 0.38
CA PRO A 90 2.87 -31.19 -0.96
C PRO A 90 1.68 -31.72 -1.75
N SER A 91 0.51 -31.85 -1.13
CA SER A 91 -0.75 -32.19 -1.79
C SER A 91 -1.53 -30.99 -2.33
N ILE A 92 -1.08 -29.75 -2.06
CA ILE A 92 -1.67 -28.52 -2.60
C ILE A 92 -0.71 -27.86 -3.57
N THR A 93 -1.16 -27.57 -4.79
CA THR A 93 -0.46 -26.73 -5.75
C THR A 93 -1.11 -25.35 -5.77
N VAL A 94 -0.32 -24.27 -5.67
CA VAL A 94 -0.77 -22.88 -5.76
C VAL A 94 -0.20 -22.26 -7.01
N ASN A 95 -1.06 -21.85 -7.93
CA ASN A 95 -0.69 -21.06 -9.11
C ASN A 95 -0.90 -19.59 -8.80
N VAL A 96 0.18 -18.80 -8.75
CA VAL A 96 0.13 -17.37 -8.46
C VAL A 96 0.02 -16.59 -9.75
N SER A 97 -0.94 -15.67 -9.82
CA SER A 97 -1.07 -14.68 -10.90
C SER A 97 -1.06 -13.26 -10.33
N VAL A 98 -0.23 -12.40 -10.93
CA VAL A 98 -0.14 -10.98 -10.56
C VAL A 98 -0.47 -10.13 -11.78
N SER A 99 -1.18 -9.04 -11.58
CA SER A 99 -1.51 -8.04 -12.60
C SER A 99 -1.37 -6.65 -11.99
N ASP A 100 -1.18 -5.63 -12.82
CA ASP A 100 -1.37 -4.26 -12.37
C ASP A 100 -2.79 -4.04 -11.82
N TRP A 101 -2.98 -2.94 -11.08
CA TRP A 101 -4.22 -2.66 -10.36
C TRP A 101 -5.46 -2.73 -11.26
N ASP A 102 -5.49 -1.99 -12.37
CA ASP A 102 -6.67 -1.91 -13.24
C ASP A 102 -6.96 -3.25 -13.91
N ALA A 103 -5.93 -3.88 -14.48
CA ALA A 103 -6.09 -5.19 -15.12
C ALA A 103 -6.46 -6.29 -14.13
N TYR A 104 -6.10 -6.18 -12.86
CA TYR A 104 -6.49 -7.11 -11.81
C TYR A 104 -8.02 -7.09 -11.61
N TRP A 105 -8.60 -5.91 -11.37
CA TRP A 105 -10.03 -5.78 -11.12
C TRP A 105 -10.87 -6.15 -12.34
N ASP A 106 -10.43 -5.79 -13.54
CA ASP A 106 -11.09 -6.16 -14.80
C ASP A 106 -11.13 -7.69 -15.00
N LYS A 107 -10.00 -8.38 -14.77
CA LYS A 107 -9.91 -9.83 -14.85
C LYS A 107 -10.76 -10.52 -13.79
N LEU A 108 -10.72 -10.02 -12.56
CA LEU A 108 -11.48 -10.58 -11.45
C LEU A 108 -12.99 -10.49 -11.72
N GLN A 109 -13.48 -9.33 -12.13
CA GLN A 109 -14.90 -9.13 -12.47
C GLN A 109 -15.33 -10.04 -13.62
N THR A 110 -14.52 -10.14 -14.68
CA THR A 110 -14.79 -11.01 -15.83
C THR A 110 -14.79 -12.48 -15.40
N GLY A 111 -13.83 -12.91 -14.60
CA GLY A 111 -13.74 -14.27 -14.07
C GLY A 111 -14.94 -14.65 -13.21
N ILE A 112 -15.37 -13.75 -12.30
CA ILE A 112 -16.57 -13.96 -11.48
C ILE A 112 -17.82 -14.09 -12.36
N ALA A 113 -18.01 -13.19 -13.33
CA ALA A 113 -19.16 -13.22 -14.23
C ALA A 113 -19.18 -14.49 -15.09
N GLY A 114 -18.01 -15.00 -15.48
CA GLY A 114 -17.85 -16.24 -16.24
C GLY A 114 -17.85 -17.52 -15.40
N GLY A 115 -17.92 -17.43 -14.06
CA GLY A 115 -17.83 -18.60 -13.17
C GLY A 115 -16.44 -19.25 -13.13
N ALA A 116 -15.40 -18.49 -13.49
CA ALA A 116 -13.98 -18.90 -13.56
C ALA A 116 -13.07 -17.94 -12.77
N ALA A 117 -13.55 -17.45 -11.62
CA ALA A 117 -12.73 -16.65 -10.71
C ALA A 117 -11.62 -17.50 -10.07
N PRO A 118 -10.49 -16.89 -9.66
CA PRO A 118 -9.48 -17.57 -8.85
C PRO A 118 -10.07 -18.12 -7.56
N ASP A 119 -9.50 -19.22 -7.04
CA ASP A 119 -9.96 -19.83 -5.78
C ASP A 119 -9.71 -18.90 -4.59
N VAL A 120 -8.54 -18.27 -4.57
CA VAL A 120 -8.12 -17.26 -3.57
C VAL A 120 -7.73 -15.98 -4.30
N PHE A 121 -8.13 -14.85 -3.77
CA PHE A 121 -7.72 -13.57 -4.37
C PHE A 121 -7.61 -12.45 -3.34
N ALA A 122 -6.75 -11.48 -3.64
CA ALA A 122 -6.58 -10.30 -2.82
C ALA A 122 -7.83 -9.40 -2.92
N MET A 123 -8.23 -8.82 -1.80
CA MET A 123 -9.39 -7.93 -1.69
C MET A 123 -8.99 -6.65 -0.99
N ASP A 124 -9.20 -5.53 -1.66
CA ASP A 124 -9.06 -4.21 -1.05
C ASP A 124 -10.25 -3.93 -0.12
N GLY A 125 -9.98 -3.47 1.10
CA GLY A 125 -11.01 -3.29 2.13
C GLY A 125 -12.21 -2.47 1.66
N PRO A 126 -12.03 -1.27 1.10
CA PRO A 126 -13.13 -0.44 0.60
C PRO A 126 -14.03 -1.10 -0.44
N LEU A 127 -13.51 -2.02 -1.24
CA LEU A 127 -14.25 -2.74 -2.29
C LEU A 127 -14.95 -4.00 -1.79
N PHE A 128 -14.57 -4.48 -0.60
CA PHE A 128 -15.10 -5.71 -0.03
C PHE A 128 -16.64 -5.76 0.02
N PRO A 129 -17.38 -4.70 0.44
CA PRO A 129 -18.84 -4.75 0.51
C PRO A 129 -19.52 -5.00 -0.84
N ASP A 130 -18.95 -4.52 -1.95
CA ASP A 130 -19.51 -4.78 -3.28
C ASP A 130 -19.43 -6.27 -3.64
N TYR A 131 -18.31 -6.92 -3.36
CA TYR A 131 -18.12 -8.34 -3.63
C TYR A 131 -18.93 -9.21 -2.66
N GLN A 132 -18.97 -8.84 -1.39
CA GLN A 132 -19.73 -9.55 -0.38
C GLN A 132 -21.24 -9.49 -0.66
N SER A 133 -21.77 -8.31 -1.04
CA SER A 133 -23.20 -8.14 -1.35
C SER A 133 -23.66 -8.93 -2.59
N ARG A 134 -22.75 -9.27 -3.51
CA ARG A 134 -23.01 -10.10 -4.69
C ARG A 134 -22.96 -11.61 -4.39
N ASP A 135 -22.73 -12.00 -3.14
CA ASP A 135 -22.69 -13.39 -2.69
C ASP A 135 -21.63 -14.24 -3.44
N VAL A 136 -20.48 -13.62 -3.76
CA VAL A 136 -19.38 -14.30 -4.49
C VAL A 136 -18.23 -14.73 -3.58
N LEU A 137 -18.23 -14.33 -2.32
CA LEU A 137 -17.23 -14.67 -1.33
C LEU A 137 -17.70 -15.83 -0.44
N LEU A 138 -16.77 -16.71 -0.07
CA LEU A 138 -17.02 -17.81 0.86
C LEU A 138 -16.97 -17.27 2.29
N ASP A 139 -17.99 -17.60 3.11
CA ASP A 139 -17.91 -17.36 4.53
C ASP A 139 -16.88 -18.32 5.16
N LEU A 140 -15.84 -17.74 5.75
CA LEU A 140 -14.74 -18.47 6.39
C LEU A 140 -15.05 -18.85 7.85
N LYS A 141 -16.12 -18.30 8.45
CA LYS A 141 -16.45 -18.57 9.85
C LYS A 141 -16.61 -20.07 10.17
N PRO A 142 -17.26 -20.90 9.34
CA PRO A 142 -17.32 -22.34 9.58
C PRO A 142 -15.96 -23.03 9.63
N PHE A 143 -14.99 -22.56 8.83
CA PHE A 143 -13.62 -23.09 8.81
C PHE A 143 -12.83 -22.62 10.04
N ILE A 144 -12.99 -21.35 10.43
CA ILE A 144 -12.41 -20.76 11.64
C ILE A 144 -12.87 -21.54 12.86
N ASP A 145 -14.20 -21.76 12.99
CA ASP A 145 -14.78 -22.47 14.12
C ASP A 145 -14.34 -23.95 14.15
N ARG A 146 -14.29 -24.62 12.99
CA ARG A 146 -13.84 -26.02 12.87
C ARG A 146 -12.41 -26.20 13.35
N ASP A 147 -11.51 -25.30 12.92
CA ASP A 147 -10.08 -25.41 13.20
C ASP A 147 -9.67 -24.73 14.51
N GLY A 148 -10.59 -24.01 15.17
CA GLY A 148 -10.30 -23.21 16.35
C GLY A 148 -9.27 -22.10 16.06
N TYR A 149 -9.32 -21.51 14.86
CA TYR A 149 -8.36 -20.49 14.45
C TYR A 149 -8.55 -19.20 15.26
N ASP A 150 -7.48 -18.76 15.92
CA ASP A 150 -7.52 -17.58 16.78
C ASP A 150 -7.28 -16.30 15.98
N LEU A 151 -8.35 -15.55 15.72
CA LEU A 151 -8.27 -14.24 15.03
C LEU A 151 -7.57 -13.17 15.87
N THR A 152 -7.48 -13.32 17.20
CA THR A 152 -6.89 -12.29 18.08
C THR A 152 -5.38 -12.12 17.89
N GLN A 153 -4.73 -13.07 17.24
CA GLN A 153 -3.32 -12.98 16.84
C GLN A 153 -3.08 -12.00 15.66
N LEU A 154 -4.13 -11.62 14.95
CA LEU A 154 -4.08 -10.72 13.81
C LEU A 154 -4.44 -9.29 14.22
N ALA A 155 -4.00 -8.31 13.41
CA ALA A 155 -4.32 -6.91 13.60
C ALA A 155 -5.85 -6.68 13.56
N ASP A 156 -6.37 -6.01 14.59
CA ASP A 156 -7.82 -5.88 14.80
C ASP A 156 -8.51 -5.14 13.63
N GLN A 157 -7.87 -4.09 13.09
CA GLN A 157 -8.38 -3.34 11.95
C GLN A 157 -8.53 -4.24 10.71
N GLY A 158 -7.52 -5.10 10.46
CA GLY A 158 -7.55 -6.01 9.33
C GLY A 158 -8.64 -7.08 9.45
N VAL A 159 -8.86 -7.61 10.65
CA VAL A 159 -9.95 -8.58 10.89
C VAL A 159 -11.31 -7.91 10.72
N ALA A 160 -11.48 -6.71 11.29
CA ALA A 160 -12.74 -5.98 11.27
C ALA A 160 -13.21 -5.64 9.85
N ASP A 161 -12.27 -5.30 8.97
CA ASP A 161 -12.57 -4.85 7.60
C ASP A 161 -13.22 -5.94 6.73
N PHE A 162 -12.93 -7.22 7.00
CA PHE A 162 -13.51 -8.37 6.28
C PHE A 162 -14.57 -9.14 7.09
N THR A 163 -15.11 -8.50 8.13
CA THR A 163 -16.18 -9.04 8.99
C THR A 163 -17.50 -8.32 8.70
N THR A 164 -18.59 -9.07 8.59
CA THR A 164 -19.96 -8.54 8.54
C THR A 164 -20.77 -9.15 9.67
N GLU A 165 -22.04 -8.65 9.87
CA GLU A 165 -22.96 -9.24 10.87
C GLU A 165 -23.19 -10.76 10.68
N GLY A 166 -22.96 -11.29 9.48
CA GLY A 166 -23.21 -12.68 9.14
C GLY A 166 -22.01 -13.60 9.17
N GLY A 167 -20.77 -13.09 9.12
CA GLY A 167 -19.61 -13.96 8.98
C GLY A 167 -18.27 -13.24 8.79
N GLN A 168 -17.21 -14.04 8.60
CA GLN A 168 -15.86 -13.62 8.26
C GLN A 168 -15.56 -14.04 6.83
N TYR A 169 -15.37 -13.10 5.91
CA TYR A 169 -15.25 -13.40 4.48
C TYR A 169 -13.82 -13.31 3.95
N GLY A 170 -12.86 -12.86 4.75
CA GLY A 170 -11.45 -12.83 4.43
C GLY A 170 -10.59 -12.82 5.69
N LEU A 171 -9.34 -13.25 5.58
CA LEU A 171 -8.32 -12.94 6.60
C LEU A 171 -7.46 -11.79 6.06
N PRO A 172 -7.03 -10.85 6.91
CA PRO A 172 -6.13 -9.82 6.47
C PRO A 172 -4.80 -10.44 6.04
N ARG A 173 -4.25 -9.99 4.91
CA ARG A 173 -2.97 -10.42 4.36
C ARG A 173 -1.86 -9.42 4.70
N ASP A 174 -2.16 -8.15 4.58
CA ASP A 174 -1.28 -7.04 4.93
C ASP A 174 -2.08 -5.79 5.32
N LEU A 175 -1.38 -4.80 5.85
CA LEU A 175 -1.89 -3.48 6.16
C LEU A 175 -1.01 -2.43 5.47
N ASN A 176 -1.64 -1.35 5.05
CA ASN A 176 -0.95 -0.18 4.53
C ASN A 176 -1.39 1.06 5.30
N VAL A 177 -0.44 1.94 5.60
CA VAL A 177 -0.70 3.22 6.26
C VAL A 177 0.03 4.34 5.52
N ILE A 178 -0.46 5.57 5.68
CA ILE A 178 0.18 6.75 5.12
C ILE A 178 1.08 7.40 6.16
N ALA A 179 2.29 7.81 5.74
CA ALA A 179 3.25 8.53 6.56
C ALA A 179 3.87 9.71 5.79
N LEU A 180 4.63 10.54 6.49
CA LEU A 180 5.39 11.62 5.90
C LEU A 180 6.80 11.11 5.55
N TYR A 181 7.12 11.10 4.26
CA TYR A 181 8.47 10.91 3.75
C TYR A 181 9.18 12.25 3.62
N TYR A 182 10.48 12.30 3.92
CA TYR A 182 11.29 13.51 3.74
C TYR A 182 12.65 13.18 3.15
N ASN A 183 13.12 13.99 2.21
CA ASN A 183 14.42 13.85 1.57
C ASN A 183 15.50 14.47 2.45
N LYS A 184 16.37 13.65 3.07
CA LYS A 184 17.38 14.09 4.05
C LYS A 184 18.33 15.12 3.45
N ALA A 185 18.80 14.89 2.22
CA ALA A 185 19.74 15.81 1.58
C ALA A 185 19.17 17.23 1.36
N LYS A 186 17.88 17.32 1.01
CA LYS A 186 17.20 18.62 0.82
C LYS A 186 17.00 19.37 2.15
N PHE A 187 16.69 18.63 3.22
CA PHE A 187 16.59 19.20 4.57
C PHE A 187 17.92 19.71 5.07
N ASP A 188 18.99 18.91 4.91
CA ASP A 188 20.35 19.28 5.33
C ASP A 188 20.86 20.51 4.57
N GLU A 189 20.65 20.55 3.24
CA GLU A 189 21.03 21.70 2.41
C GLU A 189 20.30 22.98 2.83
N ALA A 190 19.01 22.87 3.18
CA ALA A 190 18.22 24.02 3.63
C ALA A 190 18.44 24.38 5.10
N GLY A 191 19.11 23.53 5.89
CA GLY A 191 19.25 23.70 7.34
C GLY A 191 17.92 23.59 8.10
N VAL A 192 16.94 22.87 7.54
CA VAL A 192 15.64 22.62 8.17
C VAL A 192 15.74 21.36 9.04
N ALA A 193 15.21 21.41 10.26
CA ALA A 193 15.17 20.24 11.13
C ALA A 193 14.24 19.15 10.56
N TYR A 194 14.65 17.90 10.70
CA TYR A 194 13.82 16.76 10.26
C TYR A 194 12.48 16.73 10.99
N PRO A 195 11.42 16.25 10.30
CA PRO A 195 10.11 16.10 10.92
C PRO A 195 10.12 15.04 12.03
N ASP A 196 9.40 15.34 13.10
CA ASP A 196 9.23 14.49 14.28
C ASP A 196 7.75 14.41 14.73
N ASP A 197 7.49 13.76 15.84
CA ASP A 197 6.16 13.59 16.42
C ASP A 197 5.50 14.90 16.93
N THR A 198 6.24 15.99 16.97
CA THR A 198 5.72 17.31 17.36
C THR A 198 5.22 18.14 16.19
N TRP A 199 5.31 17.60 14.95
CA TRP A 199 4.90 18.35 13.77
C TRP A 199 3.38 18.46 13.68
N ASP A 200 2.94 19.65 13.32
CA ASP A 200 1.58 20.02 12.97
C ASP A 200 1.53 20.63 11.56
N TRP A 201 0.33 20.97 11.08
CA TRP A 201 0.16 21.60 9.78
C TRP A 201 0.95 22.90 9.61
N ALA A 202 1.09 23.69 10.67
CA ALA A 202 1.84 24.94 10.59
C ALA A 202 3.34 24.69 10.35
N LYS A 203 3.93 23.74 11.08
CA LYS A 203 5.33 23.33 10.88
C LYS A 203 5.56 22.71 9.51
N LEU A 204 4.60 21.90 8.99
CA LEU A 204 4.66 21.37 7.63
C LEU A 204 4.74 22.50 6.60
N VAL A 205 3.85 23.49 6.70
CA VAL A 205 3.81 24.65 5.79
C VAL A 205 5.08 25.48 5.88
N ASP A 206 5.56 25.74 7.10
CA ASP A 206 6.77 26.54 7.31
C ASP A 206 8.03 25.85 6.75
N ALA A 207 8.16 24.54 6.93
CA ALA A 207 9.24 23.75 6.34
C ALA A 207 9.10 23.68 4.81
N ALA A 208 7.89 23.44 4.30
CA ALA A 208 7.63 23.37 2.87
C ALA A 208 7.99 24.69 2.15
N LYS A 209 7.72 25.84 2.76
CA LYS A 209 8.14 27.16 2.23
C LYS A 209 9.66 27.31 2.12
N GLN A 210 10.40 26.82 3.11
CA GLN A 210 11.86 26.88 3.10
C GLN A 210 12.48 25.91 2.08
N LEU A 211 11.78 24.84 1.76
CA LEU A 211 12.21 23.77 0.87
C LEU A 211 11.72 23.94 -0.58
N THR A 212 10.79 24.87 -0.84
CA THR A 212 10.36 25.22 -2.21
C THR A 212 11.35 26.20 -2.83
N LYS A 213 11.92 25.85 -3.97
CA LYS A 213 13.00 26.60 -4.60
C LYS A 213 12.85 26.67 -6.13
N ASP A 214 13.18 27.81 -6.68
CA ASP A 214 13.62 28.02 -8.04
C ASP A 214 15.14 27.88 -8.04
N THR A 215 15.67 26.77 -8.55
CA THR A 215 17.08 26.40 -8.41
C THR A 215 17.96 26.95 -9.51
N ASP A 216 17.38 27.31 -10.67
CA ASP A 216 18.09 27.89 -11.83
C ASP A 216 17.83 29.37 -12.02
N GLY A 217 16.88 29.97 -11.31
CA GLY A 217 16.58 31.40 -11.29
C GLY A 217 15.75 31.87 -12.49
N ASP A 218 15.03 30.98 -13.16
CA ASP A 218 14.19 31.31 -14.31
C ASP A 218 12.78 31.82 -13.95
N GLY A 219 12.42 31.75 -12.66
CA GLY A 219 11.13 32.18 -12.11
C GLY A 219 10.12 31.04 -12.00
N THR A 220 10.50 29.82 -12.35
CA THR A 220 9.71 28.62 -12.21
C THR A 220 10.22 27.78 -11.04
N MET A 221 9.36 27.12 -10.26
CA MET A 221 9.80 26.26 -9.18
C MET A 221 10.27 24.91 -9.74
N ASP A 222 11.52 24.52 -9.42
CA ASP A 222 12.13 23.23 -9.77
C ASP A 222 12.06 22.24 -8.62
N GLN A 223 11.91 22.76 -7.39
CA GLN A 223 11.80 21.98 -6.17
C GLN A 223 10.60 22.44 -5.37
N TRP A 224 9.78 21.47 -5.01
CA TRP A 224 8.60 21.67 -4.19
C TRP A 224 8.84 21.20 -2.76
N GLY A 225 8.33 21.93 -1.80
CA GLY A 225 8.50 21.60 -0.38
C GLY A 225 7.69 20.39 0.03
N PHE A 226 6.51 20.20 -0.60
CA PHE A 226 5.61 19.09 -0.31
C PHE A 226 4.97 18.52 -1.57
N TYR A 227 4.63 17.25 -1.52
CA TYR A 227 3.87 16.54 -2.55
C TYR A 227 2.91 15.54 -1.90
N THR A 228 1.76 15.38 -2.47
CA THR A 228 0.87 14.24 -2.29
C THR A 228 0.07 14.03 -3.57
N GLU A 229 -0.22 12.80 -3.86
CA GLU A 229 -1.16 12.49 -4.93
C GLU A 229 -2.56 12.92 -4.49
N THR A 230 -3.28 13.65 -5.36
CA THR A 230 -4.60 14.16 -5.07
C THR A 230 -5.71 13.33 -5.70
N THR A 231 -5.36 12.42 -6.61
CA THR A 231 -6.29 11.58 -7.37
C THR A 231 -6.86 10.41 -6.55
N ASP A 232 -6.30 10.14 -5.38
CA ASP A 232 -6.80 9.13 -4.45
C ASP A 232 -6.98 9.72 -3.05
N MET A 233 -8.17 9.50 -2.46
CA MET A 233 -8.48 9.97 -1.10
C MET A 233 -7.54 9.37 -0.05
N GLU A 234 -7.01 8.18 -0.29
CA GLU A 234 -6.17 7.46 0.65
C GLU A 234 -4.88 8.20 0.97
N ASN A 235 -4.23 8.79 -0.04
CA ASN A 235 -2.85 9.27 0.07
C ASN A 235 -2.66 10.37 1.11
N TYR A 236 -3.54 11.34 1.18
CA TYR A 236 -3.46 12.32 2.27
C TYR A 236 -4.77 13.03 2.59
N TRP A 237 -5.58 13.41 1.60
CA TRP A 237 -6.68 14.32 1.89
C TRP A 237 -7.74 13.70 2.82
N LEU A 238 -7.92 12.38 2.83
CA LEU A 238 -8.75 11.70 3.82
C LEU A 238 -8.20 11.89 5.23
N SER A 239 -6.89 11.75 5.41
CA SER A 239 -6.23 12.00 6.69
C SER A 239 -6.43 13.45 7.13
N THR A 240 -6.34 14.44 6.22
CA THR A 240 -6.56 15.86 6.57
C THR A 240 -8.02 16.15 6.92
N VAL A 241 -8.98 15.46 6.32
CA VAL A 241 -10.39 15.54 6.72
C VAL A 241 -10.55 15.15 8.19
N TRP A 242 -10.00 14.00 8.60
CA TRP A 242 -10.05 13.55 10.00
C TRP A 242 -9.23 14.44 10.93
N GLN A 243 -8.07 14.90 10.49
CA GLN A 243 -7.21 15.81 11.25
C GLN A 243 -7.86 17.17 11.50
N ASN A 244 -8.85 17.55 10.67
CA ASN A 244 -9.66 18.75 10.88
C ASN A 244 -11.00 18.48 11.60
N GLY A 245 -11.23 17.25 12.07
CA GLY A 245 -12.42 16.86 12.82
C GLY A 245 -13.63 16.48 11.97
N GLY A 246 -13.46 16.37 10.64
CA GLY A 246 -14.47 15.90 9.71
C GLY A 246 -14.50 14.38 9.55
N ASP A 247 -15.39 13.90 8.73
CA ASP A 247 -15.46 12.53 8.26
C ASP A 247 -16.07 12.46 6.85
N VAL A 248 -16.05 11.26 6.23
CA VAL A 248 -16.67 11.05 4.92
C VAL A 248 -18.15 10.71 5.06
N LEU A 249 -18.49 9.81 5.97
CA LEU A 249 -19.85 9.33 6.18
C LEU A 249 -20.40 9.77 7.54
N ALA A 250 -21.70 9.97 7.61
CA ALA A 250 -22.42 10.05 8.87
C ALA A 250 -22.28 8.73 9.65
N ALA A 251 -22.46 8.78 10.97
CA ALA A 251 -22.28 7.62 11.85
C ALA A 251 -23.20 6.42 11.51
N ASP A 252 -24.31 6.65 10.82
CA ASP A 252 -25.22 5.60 10.36
C ASP A 252 -24.89 5.05 8.97
N GLY A 253 -23.85 5.60 8.31
CA GLY A 253 -23.39 5.19 6.98
C GLY A 253 -24.36 5.54 5.82
N LYS A 254 -25.45 6.28 6.06
CA LYS A 254 -26.52 6.50 5.08
C LYS A 254 -26.43 7.82 4.33
N SER A 255 -25.57 8.70 4.73
CA SER A 255 -25.30 9.97 4.07
C SER A 255 -23.86 10.39 4.23
N THR A 256 -23.38 11.25 3.35
CA THR A 256 -22.06 11.84 3.50
C THR A 256 -22.09 13.10 4.37
N VAL A 257 -21.03 13.31 5.15
CA VAL A 257 -20.81 14.55 5.93
C VAL A 257 -19.68 15.41 5.36
N LEU A 258 -19.22 15.12 4.15
CA LEU A 258 -18.17 15.88 3.47
C LEU A 258 -18.53 17.36 3.27
N GLY A 259 -19.83 17.68 3.21
CA GLY A 259 -20.30 19.06 3.12
C GLY A 259 -20.20 19.88 4.42
N THR A 260 -19.72 19.32 5.54
CA THR A 260 -19.49 20.07 6.79
C THR A 260 -18.29 21.02 6.70
N ASP A 261 -18.16 21.97 7.61
CA ASP A 261 -17.02 22.89 7.64
C ASP A 261 -15.74 22.16 8.06
N GLU A 262 -15.90 21.17 8.94
CA GLU A 262 -14.80 20.34 9.42
C GLU A 262 -14.21 19.49 8.29
N ALA A 263 -15.03 18.78 7.52
CA ALA A 263 -14.57 17.96 6.40
C ALA A 263 -13.98 18.83 5.27
N ALA A 264 -14.69 19.88 4.89
CA ALA A 264 -14.24 20.81 3.86
C ALA A 264 -12.94 21.52 4.23
N GLY A 265 -12.72 21.84 5.51
CA GLY A 265 -11.49 22.45 5.99
C GLY A 265 -10.27 21.57 5.82
N GLY A 266 -10.41 20.24 5.92
CA GLY A 266 -9.32 19.30 5.65
C GLY A 266 -8.90 19.31 4.17
N ILE A 267 -9.85 19.30 3.25
CA ILE A 267 -9.59 19.39 1.80
C ILE A 267 -9.08 20.79 1.42
N GLN A 268 -9.63 21.85 2.06
CA GLN A 268 -9.16 23.22 1.86
C GLN A 268 -7.68 23.37 2.22
N PHE A 269 -7.19 22.66 3.23
CA PHE A 269 -5.78 22.67 3.60
C PHE A 269 -4.89 22.22 2.41
N ILE A 270 -5.25 21.15 1.70
CA ILE A 270 -4.51 20.70 0.51
C ILE A 270 -4.62 21.75 -0.61
N GLN A 271 -5.80 22.28 -0.86
CA GLN A 271 -5.99 23.36 -1.84
C GLN A 271 -5.09 24.58 -1.52
N ASP A 272 -5.00 24.94 -0.23
CA ASP A 272 -4.17 26.06 0.21
C ASP A 272 -2.66 25.77 -0.01
N LEU A 273 -2.18 24.54 0.17
CA LEU A 273 -0.78 24.17 -0.14
C LEU A 273 -0.42 24.40 -1.61
N ILE A 274 -1.37 24.14 -2.52
CA ILE A 274 -1.18 24.31 -3.97
C ILE A 274 -1.29 25.79 -4.36
N TRP A 275 -2.39 26.43 -4.06
CA TRP A 275 -2.78 27.70 -4.67
C TRP A 275 -2.43 28.94 -3.86
N LYS A 276 -2.47 28.85 -2.55
CA LYS A 276 -2.20 29.98 -1.66
C LYS A 276 -0.78 30.00 -1.15
N GLU A 277 -0.31 28.92 -0.56
CA GLU A 277 1.03 28.79 -0.01
C GLU A 277 2.08 28.50 -1.09
N LYS A 278 1.65 27.86 -2.19
CA LYS A 278 2.47 27.52 -3.36
C LYS A 278 3.70 26.70 -3.01
N VAL A 279 3.52 25.75 -2.11
CA VAL A 279 4.55 24.83 -1.63
C VAL A 279 4.41 23.42 -2.20
N MET A 280 3.31 23.17 -2.89
CA MET A 280 2.99 21.95 -3.63
C MET A 280 2.67 22.32 -5.07
N ALA A 281 3.19 21.55 -6.03
CA ALA A 281 2.87 21.76 -7.44
C ALA A 281 1.39 21.48 -7.73
N ASP A 282 0.88 22.11 -8.78
CA ASP A 282 -0.37 21.67 -9.41
C ASP A 282 -0.24 20.19 -9.79
N PRO A 283 -1.21 19.34 -9.44
CA PRO A 283 -1.18 17.92 -9.78
C PRO A 283 -0.95 17.63 -11.26
N ALA A 284 -1.42 18.49 -12.17
CA ALA A 284 -1.21 18.35 -13.59
C ALA A 284 0.29 18.36 -14.01
N VAL A 285 1.17 18.95 -13.19
CA VAL A 285 2.62 18.98 -13.45
C VAL A 285 3.23 17.58 -13.44
N PHE A 286 2.71 16.70 -12.58
CA PHE A 286 3.23 15.34 -12.40
C PHE A 286 2.35 14.25 -13.01
N ALA A 287 1.21 14.59 -13.61
CA ALA A 287 0.26 13.64 -14.16
C ALA A 287 0.87 12.67 -15.20
N GLU A 288 1.89 13.13 -15.95
CA GLU A 288 2.57 12.31 -16.97
C GLU A 288 3.97 11.82 -16.51
N THR A 289 4.51 12.35 -15.42
CA THR A 289 5.90 12.10 -15.02
C THR A 289 6.01 11.21 -13.79
N GLY A 290 4.92 10.98 -13.05
CA GLY A 290 4.87 10.13 -11.86
C GLY A 290 5.22 10.88 -10.57
N ASP A 291 5.54 10.14 -9.52
CA ASP A 291 5.72 10.66 -8.16
C ASP A 291 6.88 11.66 -8.06
N ALA A 292 6.58 12.86 -7.58
CA ALA A 292 7.55 13.96 -7.45
C ALA A 292 8.64 13.69 -6.41
N PHE A 293 8.35 12.88 -5.40
CA PHE A 293 9.33 12.51 -4.38
C PHE A 293 10.29 11.44 -4.92
N GLU A 294 9.80 10.45 -5.66
CA GLU A 294 10.62 9.46 -6.37
C GLU A 294 11.61 10.16 -7.33
N GLN A 295 11.14 11.17 -8.06
CA GLN A 295 11.98 11.95 -8.97
C GLN A 295 12.96 12.88 -8.26
N GLY A 296 12.88 13.01 -6.95
CA GLY A 296 13.71 13.91 -6.17
C GLY A 296 13.38 15.39 -6.35
N VAL A 297 12.22 15.76 -6.91
CA VAL A 297 11.79 17.15 -7.05
C VAL A 297 10.93 17.65 -5.89
N ALA A 298 10.36 16.76 -5.10
CA ALA A 298 9.73 17.12 -3.83
C ALA A 298 10.66 16.86 -2.65
N ALA A 299 10.62 17.74 -1.64
CA ALA A 299 11.40 17.60 -0.42
C ALA A 299 10.68 16.75 0.64
N MET A 300 9.37 16.77 0.65
CA MET A 300 8.51 15.94 1.49
C MET A 300 7.39 15.34 0.64
N ALA A 301 6.92 14.16 1.05
CA ALA A 301 5.70 13.57 0.48
C ALA A 301 4.86 12.88 1.57
N SER A 302 3.55 13.03 1.47
CA SER A 302 2.62 12.12 2.14
C SER A 302 2.34 10.95 1.21
N ASN A 303 2.66 9.73 1.63
CA ASN A 303 2.46 8.56 0.79
C ASN A 303 2.41 7.26 1.59
N GLY A 304 2.01 6.17 0.92
CA GLY A 304 1.80 4.88 1.54
C GLY A 304 3.08 4.09 1.82
N SER A 305 2.96 3.14 2.77
CA SER A 305 4.05 2.23 3.14
C SER A 305 4.56 1.40 1.96
N TRP A 306 3.75 1.18 0.92
CA TRP A 306 4.12 0.42 -0.29
C TRP A 306 5.19 1.09 -1.16
N LEU A 307 5.45 2.38 -0.99
CA LEU A 307 6.45 3.10 -1.78
C LEU A 307 7.88 3.05 -1.22
N VAL A 308 8.09 2.45 -0.04
CA VAL A 308 9.44 2.28 0.51
C VAL A 308 10.40 1.59 -0.47
N PRO A 309 10.05 0.44 -1.11
CA PRO A 309 10.93 -0.18 -2.09
C PRO A 309 11.17 0.68 -3.32
N THR A 310 10.15 1.39 -3.80
CA THR A 310 10.23 2.28 -4.97
C THR A 310 11.21 3.42 -4.73
N PHE A 311 11.08 4.13 -3.61
CA PHE A 311 11.97 5.23 -3.26
C PHE A 311 13.43 4.76 -3.00
N GLN A 312 13.59 3.55 -2.42
CA GLN A 312 14.90 2.91 -2.28
C GLN A 312 15.52 2.59 -3.64
N ALA A 313 14.73 2.05 -4.57
CA ALA A 313 15.20 1.72 -5.93
C ALA A 313 15.56 2.97 -6.75
N ALA A 314 14.84 4.06 -6.56
CA ALA A 314 15.14 5.37 -7.14
C ALA A 314 16.39 6.04 -6.52
N GLY A 315 16.93 5.49 -5.43
CA GLY A 315 18.14 6.02 -4.77
C GLY A 315 17.89 7.29 -3.96
N VAL A 316 16.64 7.56 -3.56
CA VAL A 316 16.30 8.69 -2.69
C VAL A 316 16.80 8.39 -1.27
N ASP A 317 17.61 9.28 -0.71
CA ASP A 317 17.97 9.22 0.72
C ASP A 317 16.88 9.89 1.55
N PHE A 318 16.02 9.08 2.14
CA PHE A 318 14.83 9.55 2.82
C PHE A 318 14.75 9.07 4.27
N GLY A 319 14.00 9.81 5.06
CA GLY A 319 13.47 9.37 6.35
C GLY A 319 11.95 9.33 6.33
N ILE A 320 11.38 8.70 7.34
CA ILE A 320 9.94 8.54 7.54
C ILE A 320 9.58 9.14 8.89
N ALA A 321 8.52 9.93 8.92
CA ALA A 321 7.98 10.57 10.11
C ALA A 321 6.45 10.38 10.19
N PRO A 322 5.84 10.50 11.37
CA PRO A 322 4.38 10.53 11.48
C PRO A 322 3.80 11.67 10.63
N LEU A 323 2.59 11.47 10.08
CA LEU A 323 1.87 12.60 9.48
C LEU A 323 1.72 13.74 10.49
N PRO A 324 1.86 15.01 10.08
CA PRO A 324 1.63 16.15 10.96
C PRO A 324 0.22 16.13 11.53
N SER A 325 0.06 16.61 12.78
CA SER A 325 -1.26 16.75 13.38
C SER A 325 -2.00 17.97 12.82
N GLY A 326 -3.30 17.83 12.62
CA GLY A 326 -4.20 18.96 12.35
C GLY A 326 -4.87 19.47 13.64
N PRO A 327 -5.87 20.37 13.50
CA PRO A 327 -6.58 20.96 14.62
C PRO A 327 -7.27 19.97 15.57
N ALA A 328 -7.77 18.83 15.03
CA ALA A 328 -8.44 17.79 15.81
C ALA A 328 -7.49 16.66 16.26
N GLY A 329 -6.23 16.72 15.90
CA GLY A 329 -5.23 15.72 16.27
C GLY A 329 -4.54 15.08 15.07
N ARG A 330 -3.77 14.00 15.35
CA ARG A 330 -3.09 13.22 14.33
C ARG A 330 -3.97 12.04 13.93
N PHE A 331 -4.16 11.88 12.63
CA PHE A 331 -4.84 10.74 12.03
C PHE A 331 -4.12 10.34 10.75
N THR A 332 -4.18 9.05 10.44
CA THR A 332 -3.79 8.49 9.15
C THR A 332 -4.82 7.48 8.69
N SER A 333 -4.83 7.16 7.41
CA SER A 333 -5.61 6.02 6.91
C SER A 333 -4.86 4.72 7.14
N VAL A 334 -5.60 3.65 7.44
CA VAL A 334 -5.14 2.28 7.32
C VAL A 334 -6.02 1.57 6.30
N ASN A 335 -5.36 0.88 5.38
CA ASN A 335 -6.00 0.10 4.34
C ASN A 335 -5.55 -1.36 4.43
N PRO A 336 -6.40 -2.26 4.97
CA PRO A 336 -6.14 -3.69 4.96
C PRO A 336 -6.32 -4.29 3.56
N THR A 337 -5.40 -5.18 3.17
CA THR A 337 -5.64 -6.10 2.06
C THR A 337 -6.03 -7.45 2.63
N GLY A 338 -7.17 -8.01 2.20
CA GLY A 338 -7.63 -9.33 2.58
C GLY A 338 -7.23 -10.40 1.59
N ALA A 339 -7.08 -11.64 2.08
CA ALA A 339 -7.14 -12.84 1.28
C ALA A 339 -8.53 -13.44 1.43
N VAL A 340 -9.30 -13.46 0.35
CA VAL A 340 -10.68 -13.97 0.30
C VAL A 340 -10.77 -15.22 -0.56
N VAL A 341 -11.79 -16.06 -0.33
CA VAL A 341 -12.01 -17.28 -1.09
C VAL A 341 -13.26 -17.12 -1.96
N TYR A 342 -13.16 -17.53 -3.23
CA TYR A 342 -14.30 -17.59 -4.12
C TYR A 342 -15.32 -18.61 -3.63
N LYS A 343 -16.59 -18.21 -3.50
CA LYS A 343 -17.66 -19.06 -2.97
C LYS A 343 -17.82 -20.39 -3.74
N ASN A 344 -17.59 -20.37 -5.06
CA ASN A 344 -17.73 -21.55 -5.89
C ASN A 344 -16.39 -22.26 -6.18
N SER A 345 -15.34 -21.99 -5.38
CA SER A 345 -14.10 -22.77 -5.42
C SER A 345 -14.39 -24.26 -5.33
N LYS A 346 -13.66 -25.05 -6.12
CA LYS A 346 -13.77 -26.53 -6.09
C LYS A 346 -12.91 -27.16 -4.99
N SER A 347 -12.06 -26.36 -4.37
CA SER A 347 -11.10 -26.79 -3.35
C SER A 347 -11.12 -25.87 -2.12
N PRO A 348 -12.30 -25.63 -1.50
CA PRO A 348 -12.42 -24.62 -0.44
C PRO A 348 -11.57 -24.93 0.80
N ASP A 349 -11.38 -26.20 1.16
CA ASP A 349 -10.48 -26.57 2.27
C ASP A 349 -9.02 -26.27 1.96
N ALA A 350 -8.54 -26.51 0.75
CA ALA A 350 -7.18 -26.17 0.34
C ALA A 350 -6.98 -24.66 0.24
N ALA A 351 -7.99 -23.93 -0.24
CA ALA A 351 -8.01 -22.47 -0.28
C ALA A 351 -7.93 -21.88 1.15
N TRP A 352 -8.70 -22.43 2.09
CA TRP A 352 -8.66 -22.03 3.49
C TRP A 352 -7.27 -22.27 4.14
N GLU A 353 -6.64 -23.42 3.89
CA GLU A 353 -5.29 -23.70 4.39
C GLU A 353 -4.28 -22.64 3.88
N PHE A 354 -4.40 -22.24 2.62
CA PHE A 354 -3.53 -21.22 2.06
C PHE A 354 -3.82 -19.82 2.64
N VAL A 355 -5.09 -19.46 2.81
CA VAL A 355 -5.48 -18.18 3.44
C VAL A 355 -4.97 -18.10 4.89
N LYS A 356 -5.09 -19.19 5.69
CA LYS A 356 -4.48 -19.26 7.03
C LYS A 356 -2.96 -19.05 6.99
N TYR A 357 -2.31 -19.69 6.01
CA TYR A 357 -0.87 -19.55 5.87
C TYR A 357 -0.44 -18.12 5.54
N LEU A 358 -1.14 -17.43 4.64
CA LEU A 358 -0.83 -16.04 4.29
C LEU A 358 -0.85 -15.11 5.52
N ALA A 359 -1.73 -15.37 6.49
CA ALA A 359 -1.81 -14.60 7.73
C ALA A 359 -0.88 -15.12 8.85
N SER A 360 -0.15 -16.22 8.63
CA SER A 360 0.73 -16.82 9.63
C SER A 360 2.01 -16.02 9.84
N PRO A 361 2.64 -16.08 11.03
CA PRO A 361 3.92 -15.42 11.27
C PRO A 361 4.99 -15.78 10.22
N ALA A 362 5.05 -17.02 9.78
CA ALA A 362 6.04 -17.47 8.79
C ALA A 362 5.90 -16.80 7.41
N ALA A 363 4.65 -16.63 6.91
CA ALA A 363 4.39 -15.89 5.68
C ALA A 363 4.61 -14.39 5.88
N GLN A 364 4.19 -13.87 7.04
CA GLN A 364 4.30 -12.46 7.39
C GLN A 364 5.76 -12.00 7.55
N GLU A 365 6.66 -12.85 8.06
CA GLU A 365 8.10 -12.59 8.07
C GLU A 365 8.71 -12.55 6.66
N GLN A 366 8.17 -13.31 5.70
CA GLN A 366 8.59 -13.22 4.31
C GLN A 366 8.08 -11.93 3.68
N LEU A 367 6.80 -11.58 3.92
CA LEU A 367 6.19 -10.37 3.39
C LEU A 367 6.90 -9.10 3.87
N MET A 368 7.24 -9.00 5.17
CA MET A 368 7.93 -7.82 5.72
C MET A 368 9.28 -7.53 5.06
N ARG A 369 9.94 -8.55 4.48
CA ARG A 369 11.24 -8.37 3.78
C ARG A 369 11.11 -7.52 2.51
N LEU A 370 9.91 -7.43 1.96
CA LEU A 370 9.59 -6.55 0.84
C LEU A 370 9.57 -5.08 1.24
N LYS A 371 9.33 -4.80 2.52
CA LYS A 371 9.16 -3.43 3.08
C LYS A 371 8.00 -2.65 2.45
N ALA A 372 7.12 -3.32 1.70
CA ALA A 372 6.03 -2.71 0.97
C ALA A 372 4.73 -2.58 1.78
N SER A 373 4.63 -3.30 2.90
CA SER A 373 3.41 -3.32 3.73
C SER A 373 3.73 -3.71 5.17
N LEU A 374 2.78 -3.47 6.07
CA LEU A 374 2.87 -3.89 7.45
C LEU A 374 2.32 -5.31 7.58
N PRO A 375 2.97 -6.17 8.39
CA PRO A 375 2.44 -7.50 8.68
C PRO A 375 1.17 -7.43 9.52
N VAL A 376 0.25 -8.35 9.26
CA VAL A 376 -0.99 -8.50 10.03
C VAL A 376 -0.82 -9.34 11.29
N SER A 377 0.23 -10.16 11.37
CA SER A 377 0.58 -10.86 12.61
C SER A 377 1.07 -9.88 13.66
N LYS A 378 0.36 -9.79 14.79
CA LYS A 378 0.74 -8.92 15.92
C LYS A 378 2.14 -9.25 16.44
N GLU A 379 2.53 -10.53 16.42
CA GLU A 379 3.86 -10.99 16.81
C GLU A 379 4.94 -10.41 15.89
N VAL A 380 4.76 -10.51 14.56
CA VAL A 380 5.73 -10.03 13.57
C VAL A 380 5.76 -8.51 13.57
N LEU A 381 4.61 -7.86 13.68
CA LEU A 381 4.48 -6.40 13.71
C LEU A 381 5.20 -5.78 14.91
N ALA A 382 4.96 -6.29 16.12
CA ALA A 382 5.57 -5.79 17.36
C ALA A 382 7.04 -6.22 17.55
N GLY A 383 7.49 -7.22 16.81
CA GLY A 383 8.83 -7.79 16.92
C GLY A 383 9.73 -7.41 15.74
N PRO A 384 9.96 -8.34 14.79
CA PRO A 384 10.97 -8.15 13.74
C PRO A 384 10.65 -7.00 12.76
N TYR A 385 9.37 -6.65 12.55
CA TYR A 385 9.03 -5.58 11.61
C TYR A 385 9.55 -4.22 12.08
N ALA A 386 9.34 -3.87 13.33
CA ALA A 386 9.70 -2.56 13.89
C ALA A 386 11.17 -2.16 13.68
N THR A 387 12.06 -3.15 13.49
CA THR A 387 13.50 -2.96 13.27
C THR A 387 13.97 -3.40 11.89
N SER A 388 13.06 -3.75 10.98
CA SER A 388 13.42 -4.33 9.67
C SER A 388 14.06 -3.33 8.69
N PHE A 389 13.73 -2.04 8.83
CA PHE A 389 14.32 -0.93 8.08
C PHE A 389 14.16 0.39 8.84
N GLU A 390 14.90 1.43 8.44
CA GLU A 390 14.77 2.76 9.04
C GLU A 390 13.38 3.35 8.76
N GLY A 391 12.62 3.66 9.81
CA GLY A 391 11.25 4.17 9.73
C GLY A 391 10.15 3.11 9.86
N ALA A 392 10.47 1.81 9.89
CA ALA A 392 9.46 0.75 10.07
C ALA A 392 8.63 0.94 11.35
N GLN A 393 9.27 1.39 12.44
CA GLN A 393 8.59 1.67 13.70
C GLN A 393 7.53 2.77 13.55
N VAL A 394 7.78 3.80 12.72
CA VAL A 394 6.82 4.89 12.49
C VAL A 394 5.52 4.35 11.90
N PHE A 395 5.61 3.44 10.94
CA PHE A 395 4.43 2.80 10.38
C PHE A 395 3.69 1.95 11.41
N ALA A 396 4.41 1.16 12.23
CA ALA A 396 3.79 0.35 13.27
C ALA A 396 3.06 1.23 14.31
N ASP A 397 3.70 2.30 14.77
CA ASP A 397 3.12 3.25 15.73
C ASP A 397 1.92 4.01 15.12
N SER A 398 1.90 4.18 13.80
CA SER A 398 0.80 4.86 13.11
C SER A 398 -0.53 4.14 13.26
N LEU A 399 -0.54 2.85 13.52
CA LEU A 399 -1.77 2.08 13.76
C LEU A 399 -2.52 2.53 15.02
N GLU A 400 -1.85 3.20 15.98
CA GLU A 400 -2.48 3.71 17.19
C GLU A 400 -3.47 4.87 16.92
N TYR A 401 -3.25 5.62 15.84
CA TYR A 401 -4.10 6.76 15.44
C TYR A 401 -4.66 6.59 14.03
N ALA A 402 -4.53 5.41 13.45
CA ALA A 402 -5.08 5.10 12.13
C ALA A 402 -6.60 4.85 12.19
N LYS A 403 -7.30 5.31 11.16
CA LYS A 403 -8.70 4.95 10.91
C LYS A 403 -8.80 4.12 9.63
N LEU A 404 -9.70 3.14 9.63
CA LEU A 404 -10.08 2.43 8.42
C LEU A 404 -10.67 3.40 7.40
N LYS A 405 -10.34 3.19 6.13
CA LYS A 405 -10.99 3.88 5.02
C LYS A 405 -12.49 3.54 5.05
N PRO A 406 -13.35 4.47 4.61
CA PRO A 406 -14.76 4.15 4.43
C PRO A 406 -14.92 2.94 3.49
N SER A 407 -15.71 1.96 3.90
CA SER A 407 -15.95 0.73 3.16
C SER A 407 -17.48 0.52 3.09
N PHE A 408 -18.03 0.59 1.89
CA PHE A 408 -19.48 0.49 1.65
C PHE A 408 -19.76 0.10 0.20
N LYS A 409 -20.95 -0.42 -0.04
CA LYS A 409 -21.39 -0.76 -1.39
C LYS A 409 -21.42 0.48 -2.28
N GLY A 410 -20.95 0.39 -3.54
CA GLY A 410 -20.88 1.53 -4.46
C GLY A 410 -19.72 2.50 -4.18
N TYR A 411 -18.70 2.05 -3.44
CA TYR A 411 -17.51 2.84 -3.10
C TYR A 411 -16.84 3.44 -4.34
N ASN A 412 -16.62 2.65 -5.40
CA ASN A 412 -15.99 3.12 -6.63
C ASN A 412 -16.76 4.25 -7.32
N GLU A 413 -18.09 4.13 -7.39
CA GLU A 413 -18.91 5.16 -8.02
C GLU A 413 -18.91 6.46 -7.19
N PHE A 414 -18.96 6.32 -5.88
CA PHE A 414 -18.88 7.43 -4.94
C PHE A 414 -17.53 8.15 -5.05
N THR A 415 -16.43 7.42 -5.00
CA THR A 415 -15.08 8.01 -5.07
C THR A 415 -14.78 8.61 -6.43
N THR A 416 -15.19 7.96 -7.52
CA THR A 416 -15.03 8.51 -8.88
C THR A 416 -15.77 9.86 -9.04
N LEU A 417 -17.01 9.94 -8.55
CA LEU A 417 -17.78 11.16 -8.63
C LEU A 417 -17.18 12.28 -7.77
N LEU A 418 -16.82 11.95 -6.53
CA LEU A 418 -16.20 12.91 -5.60
C LEU A 418 -14.85 13.39 -6.13
N GLN A 419 -13.98 12.47 -6.56
CA GLN A 419 -12.66 12.80 -7.06
C GLN A 419 -12.73 13.67 -8.32
N GLY A 420 -13.65 13.36 -9.25
CA GLY A 420 -13.85 14.19 -10.44
C GLY A 420 -14.21 15.65 -10.10
N GLU A 421 -15.08 15.90 -9.10
CA GLU A 421 -15.39 17.25 -8.65
C GLU A 421 -14.18 17.94 -7.99
N LEU A 422 -13.45 17.21 -7.15
CA LEU A 422 -12.26 17.77 -6.47
C LEU A 422 -11.13 18.08 -7.44
N ASP A 423 -10.84 17.20 -8.39
CA ASP A 423 -9.78 17.41 -9.37
C ASP A 423 -10.08 18.60 -10.26
N GLU A 424 -11.29 18.68 -10.81
CA GLU A 424 -11.66 19.74 -11.73
C GLU A 424 -11.73 21.13 -11.06
N ASN A 425 -12.22 21.19 -9.82
CA ASN A 425 -12.62 22.46 -9.22
C ASN A 425 -11.77 22.91 -8.02
N VAL A 426 -11.00 22.00 -7.40
CA VAL A 426 -10.26 22.28 -6.15
C VAL A 426 -8.76 22.09 -6.33
N PHE A 427 -8.33 20.96 -6.89
CA PHE A 427 -6.89 20.60 -6.93
C PHE A 427 -6.19 21.07 -8.19
N SER A 428 -6.71 20.77 -9.39
CA SER A 428 -6.10 21.20 -10.67
C SER A 428 -6.49 22.61 -11.09
N ALA A 429 -7.52 23.17 -10.48
CA ALA A 429 -7.91 24.58 -10.66
C ALA A 429 -8.65 25.09 -9.43
N ALA A 430 -8.31 26.25 -8.94
CA ALA A 430 -9.01 26.87 -7.81
C ALA A 430 -10.32 27.57 -8.27
N ASN A 431 -11.17 26.85 -9.01
CA ASN A 431 -12.45 27.36 -9.50
C ASN A 431 -13.48 27.53 -8.38
N LYS A 432 -13.41 26.64 -7.37
CA LYS A 432 -14.25 26.64 -6.17
C LYS A 432 -13.36 26.48 -4.93
N THR A 433 -13.86 26.94 -3.79
CA THR A 433 -13.32 26.48 -2.50
C THR A 433 -13.72 25.03 -2.27
N ALA A 434 -12.98 24.30 -1.45
CA ALA A 434 -13.35 22.94 -1.07
C ALA A 434 -14.79 22.86 -0.54
N LYS A 435 -15.22 23.82 0.27
CA LYS A 435 -16.59 23.91 0.80
C LYS A 435 -17.65 24.03 -0.30
N GLN A 436 -17.39 24.85 -1.32
CA GLN A 436 -18.32 25.00 -2.45
C GLN A 436 -18.42 23.72 -3.26
N ALA A 437 -17.28 23.13 -3.66
CA ALA A 437 -17.23 21.88 -4.41
C ALA A 437 -17.97 20.75 -3.68
N LEU A 438 -17.66 20.55 -2.39
CA LEU A 438 -18.32 19.52 -1.59
C LEU A 438 -19.83 19.78 -1.40
N THR A 439 -20.24 21.03 -1.19
CA THR A 439 -21.68 21.36 -1.07
C THR A 439 -22.43 21.03 -2.36
N ASP A 440 -21.81 21.26 -3.51
CA ASP A 440 -22.43 21.01 -4.82
C ASP A 440 -22.56 19.51 -5.12
N ILE A 441 -21.59 18.66 -4.71
CA ILE A 441 -21.57 17.25 -5.02
C ILE A 441 -22.33 16.36 -4.01
N VAL A 442 -22.43 16.78 -2.74
CA VAL A 442 -23.08 16.02 -1.65
C VAL A 442 -24.45 15.44 -2.03
N PRO A 443 -25.37 16.17 -2.70
CA PRO A 443 -26.66 15.59 -3.07
C PRO A 443 -26.57 14.38 -4.00
N GLN A 444 -25.55 14.32 -4.85
CA GLN A 444 -25.31 13.19 -5.76
C GLN A 444 -24.70 12.01 -5.01
N LEU A 445 -23.75 12.29 -4.10
CA LEU A 445 -23.15 11.27 -3.24
C LEU A 445 -24.20 10.63 -2.31
N ASP A 446 -25.07 11.44 -1.70
CA ASP A 446 -26.17 10.93 -0.87
C ASP A 446 -27.17 10.08 -1.67
N ALA A 447 -27.42 10.43 -2.93
CA ALA A 447 -28.27 9.61 -3.80
C ALA A 447 -27.67 8.23 -4.09
N LEU A 448 -26.35 8.12 -4.24
CA LEU A 448 -25.66 6.84 -4.36
C LEU A 448 -25.78 6.02 -3.06
N LEU A 449 -25.54 6.63 -1.91
CA LEU A 449 -25.66 5.96 -0.61
C LEU A 449 -27.10 5.49 -0.32
N ALA A 450 -28.11 6.25 -0.72
CA ALA A 450 -29.51 5.87 -0.54
C ALA A 450 -29.98 4.73 -1.47
N GLY A 451 -29.26 4.45 -2.54
CA GLY A 451 -29.55 3.37 -3.50
C GLY A 451 -28.99 2.00 -3.13
N GLN A 452 -28.31 1.88 -2.00
CA GLN A 452 -27.56 0.68 -1.55
C GLN A 452 -28.40 -0.38 -0.82
#